data_acb6b1af0476a592e8e1659742c3d876
#
_entry.id   acb6b1af0476a592e8e1659742c3d876
#
_cell.length_a   1.000
_cell.length_b   1.000
_cell.length_c   1.000
_cell.angle_alpha   90.00
_cell.angle_beta   90.00
_cell.angle_gamma   90.00
#
_symmetry.space_group_name_H-M   'P 1'
#
loop_
_entity.id
_entity.type
_entity.pdbx_description
1 polymer ?
#
loop_
_entity_poly.entity_id
_entity_poly.type
_entity_poly.pdbx_seq_one_letter_code
_entity_poly.pdbx_strand_id
1 'polypeptide(L)'
;MLSKIISSATAGIDAYTVEVEADVQQMLPAFVTVGLPDAAVKESKERVQSAIKNSDFIFPAKKVTINLAPADIKKEGSGFDLPIAVGILAATGQILRDRFDDFVLVGELALDGQVRPVHGILSMAIHAGQDGLKKMIVPMENAKEAAMAQGDRKSVV
;
A
#
# COMPACT_ATOMS: atom_id res chain seq x y z
N MET A 1 -14.07 -3.71 -10.68
CA MET A 1 -14.23 -4.25 -9.31
C MET A 1 -13.42 -3.42 -8.34
N LEU A 2 -13.90 -3.32 -7.13
CA LEU A 2 -13.32 -2.48 -6.07
C LEU A 2 -12.64 -3.35 -5.02
N SER A 3 -11.46 -2.95 -4.59
CA SER A 3 -10.79 -3.52 -3.43
C SER A 3 -10.39 -2.41 -2.45
N LYS A 4 -10.15 -2.79 -1.20
CA LYS A 4 -9.69 -1.88 -0.16
C LYS A 4 -8.54 -2.55 0.61
N ILE A 5 -7.42 -1.85 0.70
CA ILE A 5 -6.25 -2.28 1.46
C ILE A 5 -5.92 -1.18 2.47
N ILE A 6 -5.56 -1.58 3.67
CA ILE A 6 -5.18 -0.63 4.72
C ILE A 6 -3.69 -0.40 4.67
N SER A 7 -3.30 0.86 4.69
CA SER A 7 -1.91 1.30 4.77
C SER A 7 -1.76 2.33 5.89
N SER A 8 -0.57 2.87 6.01
CA SER A 8 -0.25 3.89 6.99
C SER A 8 0.73 4.89 6.39
N ALA A 9 0.69 6.10 6.89
CA ALA A 9 1.61 7.16 6.49
C ALA A 9 1.99 7.98 7.72
N THR A 10 3.06 8.75 7.59
CA THR A 10 3.51 9.63 8.67
C THR A 10 3.14 11.08 8.39
N ALA A 11 2.85 11.82 9.48
CA ALA A 11 2.68 13.26 9.48
C ALA A 11 3.51 13.79 10.66
N GLY A 12 4.71 14.31 10.37
CA GLY A 12 5.68 14.64 11.42
C GLY A 12 6.16 13.39 12.14
N ILE A 13 6.01 13.36 13.46
CA ILE A 13 6.37 12.20 14.30
C ILE A 13 5.22 11.20 14.47
N ASP A 14 4.02 11.58 14.03
CA ASP A 14 2.84 10.73 14.17
C ASP A 14 2.58 9.97 12.86
N ALA A 15 1.73 8.97 12.98
CA ALA A 15 1.25 8.22 11.82
C ALA A 15 -0.28 8.24 11.78
N TYR A 16 -0.83 7.99 10.62
CA TYR A 16 -2.27 7.90 10.42
C TYR A 16 -2.60 6.77 9.45
N THR A 17 -3.81 6.23 9.57
CA THR A 17 -4.29 5.16 8.69
C THR A 17 -4.71 5.74 7.34
N VAL A 18 -4.30 5.06 6.28
CA VAL A 18 -4.71 5.38 4.91
C VAL A 18 -5.45 4.17 4.35
N GLU A 19 -6.65 4.40 3.83
CA GLU A 19 -7.35 3.38 3.07
C GLU A 19 -6.99 3.53 1.59
N VAL A 20 -6.48 2.47 1.01
CA VAL A 20 -6.11 2.43 -0.41
C VAL A 20 -7.19 1.65 -1.13
N GLU A 21 -8.02 2.37 -1.87
CA GLU A 21 -9.06 1.76 -2.70
C GLU A 21 -8.56 1.65 -4.13
N ALA A 22 -8.76 0.49 -4.74
CA ALA A 22 -8.44 0.26 -6.14
C ALA A 22 -9.71 -0.15 -6.88
N ASP A 23 -10.10 0.64 -7.86
CA ASP A 23 -11.26 0.36 -8.71
C ASP A 23 -10.78 0.12 -10.14
N VAL A 24 -11.11 -1.07 -10.67
CA VAL A 24 -10.71 -1.47 -12.02
C VAL A 24 -11.98 -1.64 -12.84
N GLN A 25 -12.14 -0.78 -13.84
CA GLN A 25 -13.36 -0.73 -14.68
C GLN A 25 -13.03 -1.03 -16.13
N GLN A 26 -13.99 -1.69 -16.81
CA GLN A 26 -13.89 -2.04 -18.22
C GLN A 26 -14.06 -0.79 -19.08
N MET A 27 -13.00 -0.01 -19.15
CA MET A 27 -12.91 1.24 -19.90
C MET A 27 -11.54 1.32 -20.58
N LEU A 28 -11.33 2.32 -21.43
CA LEU A 28 -10.02 2.56 -22.04
C LEU A 28 -8.93 2.62 -20.96
N PRO A 29 -7.77 2.03 -21.22
CA PRO A 29 -6.69 1.98 -20.23
C PRO A 29 -6.30 3.36 -19.74
N ALA A 30 -6.27 3.51 -18.41
CA ALA A 30 -5.84 4.73 -17.73
C ALA A 30 -5.43 4.38 -16.32
N PHE A 31 -4.63 5.21 -15.70
CA PHE A 31 -4.24 5.07 -14.30
C PHE A 31 -4.36 6.44 -13.64
N VAL A 32 -5.28 6.56 -12.70
CA VAL A 32 -5.57 7.83 -12.02
C VAL A 32 -5.45 7.62 -10.52
N THR A 33 -4.74 8.52 -9.84
CA THR A 33 -4.64 8.51 -8.38
C THR A 33 -5.25 9.78 -7.83
N VAL A 34 -6.17 9.63 -6.86
CA VAL A 34 -6.83 10.72 -6.17
C VAL A 34 -6.61 10.62 -4.66
N GLY A 35 -6.87 11.68 -3.91
CA GLY A 35 -6.65 11.75 -2.47
C GLY A 35 -5.43 12.58 -2.11
N LEU A 36 -5.17 13.65 -2.84
CA LEU A 36 -4.03 14.56 -2.65
C LEU A 36 -2.67 13.84 -2.70
N PRO A 37 -2.39 13.11 -3.77
CA PRO A 37 -1.08 12.47 -3.91
C PRO A 37 -0.02 13.49 -4.29
N ASP A 38 1.18 13.40 -3.68
CA ASP A 38 2.33 14.18 -4.11
C ASP A 38 2.96 13.57 -5.38
N ALA A 39 4.05 14.17 -5.86
CA ALA A 39 4.74 13.67 -7.06
C ALA A 39 5.26 12.26 -6.87
N ALA A 40 5.81 11.94 -5.70
CA ALA A 40 6.35 10.60 -5.42
C ALA A 40 5.23 9.54 -5.41
N VAL A 41 4.06 9.88 -4.87
CA VAL A 41 2.89 8.98 -4.91
C VAL A 41 2.41 8.78 -6.35
N LYS A 42 2.39 9.84 -7.16
CA LYS A 42 1.98 9.72 -8.57
C LYS A 42 2.94 8.85 -9.38
N GLU A 43 4.22 8.84 -9.04
CA GLU A 43 5.22 7.98 -9.68
C GLU A 43 4.99 6.48 -9.39
N SER A 44 4.20 6.15 -8.38
CA SER A 44 3.86 4.76 -8.05
C SER A 44 3.32 3.99 -9.25
N LYS A 45 2.62 4.65 -10.15
CA LYS A 45 2.10 4.04 -11.39
C LYS A 45 3.17 3.22 -12.11
N GLU A 46 4.32 3.81 -12.35
CA GLU A 46 5.38 3.15 -13.11
C GLU A 46 5.99 1.97 -12.35
N ARG A 47 6.26 2.15 -11.05
CA ARG A 47 6.83 1.10 -10.22
C ARG A 47 5.85 -0.08 -10.05
N VAL A 48 4.59 0.22 -9.77
CA VAL A 48 3.54 -0.79 -9.57
C VAL A 48 3.32 -1.59 -10.86
N GLN A 49 3.22 -0.90 -11.99
CA GLN A 49 2.98 -1.55 -13.26
C GLN A 49 4.11 -2.53 -13.62
N SER A 50 5.35 -2.10 -13.49
CA SER A 50 6.51 -2.95 -13.77
C SER A 50 6.63 -4.09 -12.77
N ALA A 51 6.43 -3.81 -11.48
CA ALA A 51 6.53 -4.81 -10.43
C ALA A 51 5.49 -5.93 -10.61
N ILE A 52 4.26 -5.58 -10.93
CA ILE A 52 3.20 -6.56 -11.18
C ILE A 52 3.58 -7.46 -12.37
N LYS A 53 4.00 -6.86 -13.49
CA LYS A 53 4.37 -7.62 -14.68
C LYS A 53 5.59 -8.51 -14.44
N ASN A 54 6.59 -8.02 -13.73
CA ASN A 54 7.82 -8.76 -13.45
C ASN A 54 7.67 -9.79 -12.33
N SER A 55 6.53 -9.81 -11.66
CA SER A 55 6.16 -10.82 -10.65
C SER A 55 5.20 -11.88 -11.20
N ASP A 56 5.10 -11.99 -12.52
CA ASP A 56 4.26 -12.96 -13.23
C ASP A 56 2.75 -12.78 -13.00
N PHE A 57 2.34 -11.57 -12.64
CA PHE A 57 0.93 -11.17 -12.60
C PHE A 57 0.60 -10.34 -13.84
N ILE A 58 -0.68 -10.13 -14.07
CA ILE A 58 -1.17 -9.37 -15.20
C ILE A 58 -1.60 -7.98 -14.75
N PHE A 59 -1.00 -6.95 -15.35
CA PHE A 59 -1.49 -5.57 -15.15
C PHE A 59 -2.69 -5.33 -16.07
N PRO A 60 -3.85 -4.89 -15.51
CA PRO A 60 -5.07 -4.80 -16.30
C PRO A 60 -5.00 -3.74 -17.40
N ALA A 61 -5.41 -4.11 -18.62
CA ALA A 61 -5.58 -3.17 -19.74
C ALA A 61 -6.95 -2.49 -19.63
N LYS A 62 -7.21 -1.86 -18.50
CA LYS A 62 -8.49 -1.26 -18.10
C LYS A 62 -8.23 0.05 -17.39
N LYS A 63 -9.28 0.78 -17.05
CA LYS A 63 -9.13 1.99 -16.22
C LYS A 63 -8.92 1.60 -14.76
N VAL A 64 -7.78 1.99 -14.21
CA VAL A 64 -7.44 1.81 -12.81
C VAL A 64 -7.55 3.15 -12.10
N THR A 65 -8.39 3.23 -11.07
CA THR A 65 -8.51 4.40 -10.22
C THR A 65 -8.06 4.01 -8.81
N ILE A 66 -7.08 4.73 -8.29
CA ILE A 66 -6.60 4.56 -6.92
C ILE A 66 -7.07 5.76 -6.11
N ASN A 67 -7.75 5.49 -5.00
CA ASN A 67 -8.14 6.53 -4.05
C ASN A 67 -7.42 6.31 -2.73
N LEU A 68 -6.74 7.34 -2.24
CA LEU A 68 -6.05 7.33 -0.96
C LEU A 68 -6.86 8.16 0.03
N ALA A 69 -7.58 7.49 0.91
CA ALA A 69 -8.43 8.16 1.91
C ALA A 69 -7.69 8.28 3.25
N PRO A 70 -7.88 9.37 4.01
CA PRO A 70 -8.84 10.46 3.79
C PRO A 70 -8.38 11.45 2.71
N ALA A 71 -9.34 12.03 2.00
CA ALA A 71 -9.05 12.87 0.83
C ALA A 71 -8.49 14.25 1.18
N ASP A 72 -8.64 14.70 2.42
CA ASP A 72 -8.24 16.03 2.88
C ASP A 72 -6.82 16.08 3.43
N ILE A 73 -6.12 14.95 3.49
CA ILE A 73 -4.74 14.88 3.95
C ILE A 73 -3.84 14.57 2.75
N LYS A 74 -2.78 15.36 2.58
CA LYS A 74 -1.79 15.14 1.54
C LYS A 74 -1.00 13.86 1.82
N LYS A 75 -0.87 12.99 0.82
CA LYS A 75 -0.09 11.74 0.91
C LYS A 75 1.24 11.93 0.21
N GLU A 76 2.30 11.48 0.88
CA GLU A 76 3.67 11.68 0.44
C GLU A 76 4.45 10.36 0.44
N GLY A 77 5.48 10.32 -0.41
CA GLY A 77 6.44 9.23 -0.43
C GLY A 77 6.04 8.04 -1.29
N SER A 78 6.86 7.00 -1.20
CA SER A 78 6.75 5.81 -2.05
C SER A 78 6.17 4.59 -1.34
N GLY A 79 5.85 4.71 -0.05
CA GLY A 79 5.40 3.59 0.77
C GLY A 79 4.02 3.02 0.41
N PHE A 80 3.28 3.68 -0.47
CA PHE A 80 1.99 3.20 -0.93
C PHE A 80 2.09 2.25 -2.13
N ASP A 81 3.28 2.05 -2.69
CA ASP A 81 3.46 1.17 -3.85
C ASP A 81 2.90 -0.23 -3.60
N LEU A 82 3.29 -0.84 -2.49
CA LEU A 82 2.85 -2.21 -2.16
C LEU A 82 1.35 -2.31 -1.98
N PRO A 83 0.69 -1.49 -1.14
CA PRO A 83 -0.77 -1.56 -1.00
C PRO A 83 -1.52 -1.23 -2.31
N ILE A 84 -1.00 -0.36 -3.15
CA ILE A 84 -1.61 -0.08 -4.46
C ILE A 84 -1.54 -1.33 -5.34
N ALA A 85 -0.37 -1.97 -5.43
CA ALA A 85 -0.20 -3.18 -6.23
C ALA A 85 -1.11 -4.31 -5.74
N VAL A 86 -1.12 -4.56 -4.44
CA VAL A 86 -1.98 -5.60 -3.84
C VAL A 86 -3.45 -5.29 -4.07
N GLY A 87 -3.84 -4.02 -3.97
CA GLY A 87 -5.21 -3.58 -4.25
C GLY A 87 -5.63 -3.87 -5.69
N ILE A 88 -4.76 -3.62 -6.66
CA ILE A 88 -5.02 -3.93 -8.07
C ILE A 88 -5.17 -5.44 -8.28
N LEU A 89 -4.29 -6.24 -7.68
CA LEU A 89 -4.36 -7.71 -7.79
C LEU A 89 -5.65 -8.24 -7.18
N ALA A 90 -6.07 -7.69 -6.04
CA ALA A 90 -7.33 -8.07 -5.38
C ALA A 90 -8.54 -7.66 -6.23
N ALA A 91 -8.54 -6.43 -6.78
CA ALA A 91 -9.63 -5.93 -7.61
C ALA A 91 -9.78 -6.72 -8.91
N THR A 92 -8.72 -7.30 -9.43
CA THR A 92 -8.74 -8.11 -10.65
C THR A 92 -8.90 -9.61 -10.39
N GLY A 93 -9.05 -10.01 -9.12
CA GLY A 93 -9.26 -11.40 -8.75
C GLY A 93 -8.02 -12.28 -8.85
N GLN A 94 -6.84 -11.71 -9.02
CA GLN A 94 -5.59 -12.47 -9.08
C GLN A 94 -5.15 -12.94 -7.70
N ILE A 95 -5.61 -12.28 -6.64
CA ILE A 95 -5.53 -12.73 -5.26
C ILE A 95 -6.91 -12.59 -4.61
N LEU A 96 -7.12 -13.28 -3.48
CA LEU A 96 -8.37 -13.18 -2.75
C LEU A 96 -8.56 -11.77 -2.19
N ARG A 97 -9.75 -11.20 -2.40
CA ARG A 97 -10.03 -9.80 -2.09
C ARG A 97 -9.90 -9.49 -0.59
N ASP A 98 -10.28 -10.41 0.27
CA ASP A 98 -10.27 -10.25 1.72
C ASP A 98 -9.01 -10.79 2.42
N ARG A 99 -8.04 -11.21 1.64
CA ARG A 99 -6.82 -11.84 2.14
C ARG A 99 -6.08 -10.98 3.17
N PHE A 100 -6.09 -9.68 2.99
CA PHE A 100 -5.32 -8.76 3.82
C PHE A 100 -6.17 -7.80 4.62
N ASP A 101 -7.44 -8.16 4.91
CA ASP A 101 -8.37 -7.28 5.63
C ASP A 101 -7.85 -6.82 6.99
N ASP A 102 -7.10 -7.67 7.69
CA ASP A 102 -6.56 -7.38 9.01
C ASP A 102 -5.12 -6.85 8.99
N PHE A 103 -4.58 -6.59 7.81
CA PHE A 103 -3.19 -6.21 7.65
C PHE A 103 -3.05 -4.74 7.27
N VAL A 104 -2.00 -4.10 7.82
CA VAL A 104 -1.49 -2.82 7.31
C VAL A 104 -0.33 -3.13 6.39
N LEU A 105 -0.39 -2.69 5.14
CA LEU A 105 0.64 -2.92 4.12
C LEU A 105 1.39 -1.64 3.84
N VAL A 106 2.70 -1.68 3.92
CA VAL A 106 3.58 -0.54 3.59
C VAL A 106 4.82 -1.04 2.87
N GLY A 107 5.22 -0.39 1.81
CA GLY A 107 6.46 -0.73 1.12
C GLY A 107 6.61 0.00 -0.20
N GLU A 108 7.84 0.34 -0.56
CA GLU A 108 8.18 0.81 -1.89
C GLU A 108 8.50 -0.39 -2.77
N LEU A 109 8.13 -0.35 -4.05
CA LEU A 109 8.42 -1.43 -4.98
C LEU A 109 9.57 -1.05 -5.93
N ALA A 110 10.51 -1.97 -6.08
CA ALA A 110 11.44 -1.94 -7.20
C ALA A 110 10.73 -2.44 -8.46
N LEU A 111 11.27 -2.14 -9.62
CA LEU A 111 10.64 -2.54 -10.89
C LEU A 111 10.57 -4.07 -11.07
N ASP A 112 11.44 -4.82 -10.39
CA ASP A 112 11.45 -6.28 -10.40
C ASP A 112 10.49 -6.91 -9.36
N GLY A 113 9.78 -6.08 -8.58
CA GLY A 113 8.84 -6.52 -7.58
C GLY A 113 9.41 -6.68 -6.17
N GLN A 114 10.70 -6.46 -5.97
CA GLN A 114 11.26 -6.46 -4.62
C GLN A 114 10.68 -5.32 -3.79
N VAL A 115 10.45 -5.57 -2.50
CA VAL A 115 9.91 -4.57 -1.58
C VAL A 115 11.07 -3.89 -0.88
N ARG A 116 11.16 -2.57 -1.06
CA ARG A 116 12.24 -1.75 -0.51
C ARG A 116 11.82 -1.09 0.80
N PRO A 117 12.79 -0.80 1.70
CA PRO A 117 12.49 -0.18 2.99
C PRO A 117 11.88 1.22 2.83
N VAL A 118 11.10 1.61 3.84
CA VAL A 118 10.47 2.93 3.92
C VAL A 118 10.79 3.55 5.28
N HIS A 119 10.60 4.86 5.37
CA HIS A 119 10.80 5.60 6.63
C HIS A 119 9.52 5.61 7.45
N GLY A 120 9.68 5.70 8.78
CA GLY A 120 8.56 5.92 9.70
C GLY A 120 7.80 4.67 10.12
N ILE A 121 8.36 3.49 9.92
CA ILE A 121 7.69 2.23 10.26
C ILE A 121 7.38 2.12 11.76
N LEU A 122 8.26 2.59 12.65
CA LEU A 122 7.99 2.52 14.08
C LEU A 122 6.72 3.29 14.44
N SER A 123 6.59 4.53 13.97
CA SER A 123 5.40 5.35 14.20
C SER A 123 4.13 4.70 13.62
N MET A 124 4.25 4.12 12.43
CA MET A 124 3.14 3.42 11.78
C MET A 124 2.72 2.19 12.58
N ALA A 125 3.68 1.42 13.09
CA ALA A 125 3.40 0.23 13.88
C ALA A 125 2.74 0.57 15.21
N ILE A 126 3.19 1.63 15.87
CA ILE A 126 2.57 2.12 17.11
C ILE A 126 1.12 2.52 16.84
N HIS A 127 0.89 3.30 15.80
CA HIS A 127 -0.45 3.77 15.44
C HIS A 127 -1.37 2.60 15.09
N ALA A 128 -0.90 1.64 14.30
CA ALA A 128 -1.67 0.45 13.94
C ALA A 128 -2.13 -0.32 15.18
N GLY A 129 -1.26 -0.44 16.20
CA GLY A 129 -1.61 -1.08 17.46
C GLY A 129 -2.69 -0.33 18.22
N GLN A 130 -2.65 1.00 18.21
CA GLN A 130 -3.67 1.84 18.85
C GLN A 130 -5.02 1.68 18.17
N ASP A 131 -5.03 1.45 16.87
CA ASP A 131 -6.25 1.22 16.07
C ASP A 131 -6.73 -0.25 16.12
N GLY A 132 -6.07 -1.10 16.90
CA GLY A 132 -6.44 -2.51 17.00
C GLY A 132 -6.00 -3.38 15.84
N LEU A 133 -5.19 -2.86 14.92
CA LEU A 133 -4.62 -3.61 13.81
C LEU A 133 -3.34 -4.29 14.25
N LYS A 134 -3.36 -5.61 14.34
CA LYS A 134 -2.27 -6.38 14.96
C LYS A 134 -1.26 -6.95 14.00
N LYS A 135 -1.53 -6.85 12.68
CA LYS A 135 -0.68 -7.45 11.65
C LYS A 135 -0.23 -6.39 10.67
N MET A 136 1.05 -6.44 10.34
CA MET A 136 1.63 -5.56 9.31
C MET A 136 2.45 -6.38 8.34
N ILE A 137 2.41 -6.00 7.08
CA ILE A 137 3.34 -6.46 6.07
C ILE A 137 4.25 -5.28 5.76
N VAL A 138 5.53 -5.44 6.07
CA VAL A 138 6.53 -4.39 5.92
C VAL A 138 7.75 -4.94 5.17
N PRO A 139 8.58 -4.07 4.58
CA PRO A 139 9.83 -4.51 3.98
C PRO A 139 10.70 -5.24 5.01
N MET A 140 11.44 -6.26 4.56
CA MET A 140 12.27 -7.08 5.44
C MET A 140 13.23 -6.22 6.28
N GLU A 141 13.82 -5.19 5.69
CA GLU A 141 14.75 -4.30 6.36
C GLU A 141 14.10 -3.47 7.47
N ASN A 142 12.77 -3.35 7.46
CA ASN A 142 12.02 -2.63 8.49
C ASN A 142 11.42 -3.55 9.56
N ALA A 143 11.58 -4.87 9.43
CA ALA A 143 10.89 -5.82 10.31
C ALA A 143 11.25 -5.64 11.79
N LYS A 144 12.52 -5.42 12.10
CA LYS A 144 12.96 -5.21 13.48
C LYS A 144 12.38 -3.93 14.08
N GLU A 145 12.36 -2.86 13.30
CA GLU A 145 11.79 -1.59 13.70
C GLU A 145 10.29 -1.74 14.02
N ALA A 146 9.55 -2.42 13.15
CA ALA A 146 8.12 -2.67 13.35
C ALA A 146 7.87 -3.49 14.62
N ALA A 147 8.69 -4.51 14.87
CA ALA A 147 8.54 -5.39 16.02
C ALA A 147 8.81 -4.67 17.36
N MET A 148 9.61 -3.59 17.36
CA MET A 148 9.91 -2.82 18.56
C MET A 148 8.71 -2.05 19.10
N ALA A 149 7.66 -1.86 18.31
CA ALA A 149 6.52 -1.02 18.67
C ALA A 149 5.70 -1.63 19.81
N GLN A 150 5.45 -2.95 19.79
CA GLN A 150 4.64 -3.64 20.79
C GLN A 150 5.06 -5.11 20.86
N GLY A 151 5.04 -5.68 22.07
CA GLY A 151 5.53 -7.03 22.30
C GLY A 151 4.73 -8.13 21.66
N ASP A 152 3.42 -7.97 21.49
CA ASP A 152 2.52 -8.98 20.93
C ASP A 152 2.15 -8.73 19.47
N ARG A 153 2.71 -7.71 18.85
CA ARG A 153 2.44 -7.40 17.46
C ARG A 153 3.24 -8.29 16.52
N LYS A 154 2.58 -8.81 15.50
CA LYS A 154 3.24 -9.64 14.48
C LYS A 154 3.49 -8.82 13.23
N SER A 155 4.75 -8.83 12.77
CA SER A 155 5.14 -8.25 11.49
C SER A 155 5.42 -9.37 10.49
N VAL A 156 5.01 -9.16 9.24
CA VAL A 156 5.25 -10.10 8.13
C VAL A 156 5.94 -9.33 7.01
N VAL A 157 6.98 -9.91 6.47
CA VAL A 157 7.78 -9.31 5.40
C VAL A 157 7.60 -10.02 4.07
#